data_2ff008e8f2d5b2eddf5d7affeb4f3212
#
_entry.id   2ff008e8f2d5b2eddf5d7affeb4f3212
#
_cell.length_a   1.000
_cell.length_b   1.000
_cell.length_c   1.000
_cell.angle_alpha   90.00
_cell.angle_beta   90.00
_cell.angle_gamma   90.00
#
_symmetry.space_group_name_H-M   'P 1'
#
loop_
_entity.id
_entity.type
_entity.pdbx_description
1 polymer ?
#
loop_
_entity_poly.entity_id
_entity_poly.type
_entity_poly.pdbx_seq_one_letter_code
_entity_poly.pdbx_strand_id
1 'polypeptide(L)'
;TTLFRSWKYFNQGPVVYGSFFQGEVYDALREKAIEGWTKAGYDDSAWKKAVEVSLEGHVSRLGGGTMPKVDDYSDFHLVAQYGQTVKAIQKLTAQSVEEVRPGIFVYDMGQNMVGVPEITLKGIKAGQEINLRYAEVKYPDLPRYAGNEGMIMLENIRAAMAQDKYITKGGNEMIAPRFTYHGYRFIEITGIDKALPLEDVKGVVLSSIDGLASKYETSNEKVNQLWHNIVWSTYANLFSIPTDCPQRNERLGWAGDIS
;
A
#
# COMPACT_ATOMS: atom_id res chain seq x y z
N THR A 1 0.92 17.60 27.30
CA THR A 1 -0.30 16.77 27.41
C THR A 1 -1.60 17.55 27.24
N THR A 2 -1.58 18.87 27.21
CA THR A 2 -2.79 19.71 27.08
C THR A 2 -3.30 19.83 25.63
N LEU A 3 -2.48 19.57 24.65
CA LEU A 3 -2.78 19.74 23.22
C LEU A 3 -3.86 18.78 22.67
N PHE A 4 -4.03 17.60 23.26
CA PHE A 4 -4.93 16.57 22.73
C PHE A 4 -6.30 16.52 23.41
N ARG A 5 -6.53 17.26 24.48
CA ARG A 5 -7.81 17.25 25.24
C ARG A 5 -9.00 17.80 24.46
N SER A 6 -8.74 18.58 23.41
CA SER A 6 -9.76 19.11 22.51
C SER A 6 -9.97 18.29 21.25
N TRP A 7 -9.21 17.23 21.05
CA TRP A 7 -9.35 16.38 19.88
C TRP A 7 -10.65 15.61 19.90
N LYS A 8 -11.22 15.48 18.73
CA LYS A 8 -12.41 14.69 18.46
C LYS A 8 -12.10 13.68 17.37
N TYR A 9 -12.91 12.63 17.31
CA TYR A 9 -12.83 11.63 16.26
C TYR A 9 -14.20 11.29 15.71
N PHE A 10 -14.22 10.84 14.46
CA PHE A 10 -15.38 10.31 13.77
C PHE A 10 -15.00 8.95 13.17
N ASN A 11 -15.68 7.89 13.62
CA ASN A 11 -15.34 6.52 13.28
C ASN A 11 -16.25 5.88 12.21
N GLN A 12 -17.03 6.70 11.49
CA GLN A 12 -17.92 6.25 10.42
C GLN A 12 -17.52 6.90 9.07
N GLY A 13 -16.25 7.32 8.96
CA GLY A 13 -15.69 7.92 7.77
C GLY A 13 -15.46 6.91 6.63
N PRO A 14 -14.94 7.38 5.50
CA PRO A 14 -14.76 6.55 4.30
C PRO A 14 -13.70 5.46 4.46
N VAL A 15 -12.67 5.66 5.28
CA VAL A 15 -11.69 4.60 5.58
C VAL A 15 -12.33 3.62 6.55
N VAL A 16 -12.72 2.46 6.05
CA VAL A 16 -13.38 1.41 6.82
C VAL A 16 -12.36 0.50 7.50
N TYR A 17 -11.25 0.26 6.83
CA TYR A 17 -10.16 -0.57 7.28
C TYR A 17 -8.84 -0.12 6.64
N GLY A 18 -7.73 -0.26 7.36
CA GLY A 18 -6.39 -0.02 6.85
C GLY A 18 -5.37 -0.88 7.57
N SER A 19 -4.50 -1.53 6.82
CA SER A 19 -3.41 -2.37 7.33
C SER A 19 -2.29 -2.43 6.32
N PHE A 20 -1.05 -2.36 6.80
CA PHE A 20 0.12 -2.49 5.94
C PHE A 20 0.20 -3.83 5.20
N PHE A 21 -0.35 -4.90 5.77
CA PHE A 21 -0.25 -6.24 5.19
C PHE A 21 -1.49 -6.64 4.38
N GLN A 22 -2.65 -6.17 4.83
CA GLN A 22 -3.93 -6.62 4.26
C GLN A 22 -4.40 -5.69 3.16
N GLY A 23 -4.13 -4.40 3.30
CA GLY A 23 -4.57 -3.36 2.39
C GLY A 23 -5.58 -2.39 3.01
N GLU A 24 -6.27 -1.62 2.18
CA GLU A 24 -7.24 -0.61 2.58
C GLU A 24 -8.64 -0.95 2.06
N VAL A 25 -9.66 -0.71 2.87
CA VAL A 25 -11.07 -0.70 2.45
C VAL A 25 -11.59 0.72 2.55
N TYR A 26 -11.95 1.29 1.43
CA TYR A 26 -12.46 2.66 1.31
C TYR A 26 -13.88 2.67 0.74
N ASP A 27 -14.80 3.29 1.46
CA ASP A 27 -16.19 3.48 1.03
C ASP A 27 -16.44 4.96 0.72
N ALA A 28 -16.36 5.33 -0.56
CA ALA A 28 -16.52 6.71 -1.00
C ALA A 28 -17.96 7.24 -0.77
N LEU A 29 -18.96 6.38 -0.60
CA LEU A 29 -20.31 6.81 -0.25
C LEU A 29 -20.35 7.51 1.12
N ARG A 30 -19.42 7.18 2.02
CA ARG A 30 -19.34 7.78 3.35
C ARG A 30 -18.67 9.15 3.38
N GLU A 31 -18.04 9.60 2.30
CA GLU A 31 -17.42 10.92 2.23
C GLU A 31 -18.43 12.04 2.52
N LYS A 32 -19.69 11.86 2.11
CA LYS A 32 -20.76 12.82 2.34
C LYS A 32 -20.98 13.15 3.82
N ALA A 33 -20.77 12.17 4.71
CA ALA A 33 -20.96 12.35 6.15
C ALA A 33 -19.94 13.30 6.79
N ILE A 34 -18.80 13.52 6.12
CA ILE A 34 -17.71 14.38 6.60
C ILE A 34 -17.34 15.46 5.57
N GLU A 35 -18.24 15.77 4.64
CA GLU A 35 -17.96 16.76 3.60
C GLU A 35 -17.57 18.11 4.21
N GLY A 36 -16.39 18.61 3.81
CA GLY A 36 -15.89 19.89 4.30
C GLY A 36 -15.19 19.84 5.68
N TRP A 37 -14.94 18.67 6.26
CA TRP A 37 -14.34 18.52 7.59
C TRP A 37 -12.96 19.19 7.76
N THR A 38 -12.26 19.44 6.67
CA THR A 38 -10.96 20.15 6.66
C THR A 38 -11.10 21.68 6.61
N LYS A 39 -12.33 22.20 6.47
CA LYS A 39 -12.56 23.65 6.36
C LYS A 39 -12.73 24.29 7.73
N ALA A 40 -12.27 25.51 7.88
CA ALA A 40 -12.53 26.29 9.07
C ALA A 40 -14.06 26.48 9.27
N GLY A 41 -14.51 26.34 10.52
CA GLY A 41 -15.94 26.46 10.86
C GLY A 41 -16.79 25.20 10.58
N TYR A 42 -16.16 24.08 10.25
CA TYR A 42 -16.89 22.81 10.15
C TYR A 42 -17.59 22.48 11.48
N ASP A 43 -18.85 22.08 11.42
CA ASP A 43 -19.60 21.63 12.60
C ASP A 43 -19.20 20.20 12.98
N ASP A 44 -18.36 20.07 13.98
CA ASP A 44 -17.92 18.81 14.55
C ASP A 44 -18.67 18.41 15.84
N SER A 45 -19.84 18.99 16.08
CA SER A 45 -20.65 18.75 17.29
C SER A 45 -21.03 17.27 17.47
N ALA A 46 -21.25 16.55 16.36
CA ALA A 46 -21.55 15.12 16.36
C ALA A 46 -20.32 14.21 16.56
N TRP A 47 -19.11 14.77 16.55
CA TRP A 47 -17.89 13.98 16.73
C TRP A 47 -17.65 13.67 18.20
N LYS A 48 -17.12 12.48 18.48
CA LYS A 48 -16.82 12.03 19.84
C LYS A 48 -15.51 12.64 20.34
N LYS A 49 -15.43 12.93 21.62
CA LYS A 49 -14.18 13.36 22.24
C LYS A 49 -13.17 12.23 22.22
N ALA A 50 -11.92 12.56 21.92
CA ALA A 50 -10.82 11.62 22.09
C ALA A 50 -10.72 11.19 23.56
N VAL A 51 -10.39 9.93 23.78
CA VAL A 51 -10.16 9.35 25.10
C VAL A 51 -8.71 8.91 25.20
N GLU A 52 -8.16 9.07 26.39
CA GLU A 52 -6.84 8.56 26.71
C GLU A 52 -6.94 7.05 26.93
N VAL A 53 -6.08 6.28 26.29
CA VAL A 53 -6.02 4.83 26.41
C VAL A 53 -4.67 4.47 27.02
N SER A 54 -4.69 3.68 28.09
CA SER A 54 -3.45 3.08 28.61
C SER A 54 -2.91 2.05 27.63
N LEU A 55 -1.60 2.04 27.44
CA LEU A 55 -0.91 0.98 26.68
C LEU A 55 -0.65 -0.27 27.52
N GLU A 56 -0.84 -0.20 28.83
CA GLU A 56 -0.64 -1.31 29.74
C GLU A 56 -1.60 -2.47 29.41
N GLY A 57 -1.07 -3.68 29.47
CA GLY A 57 -1.84 -4.90 29.21
C GLY A 57 -2.15 -5.18 27.73
N HIS A 58 -1.81 -4.30 26.81
CA HIS A 58 -1.97 -4.52 25.37
C HIS A 58 -0.75 -5.23 24.79
N VAL A 59 -0.71 -6.55 24.89
CA VAL A 59 0.34 -7.37 24.29
C VAL A 59 -0.22 -8.06 23.05
N SER A 60 0.30 -7.73 21.88
CA SER A 60 0.05 -8.49 20.67
C SER A 60 0.99 -9.69 20.62
N ARG A 61 0.44 -10.90 20.67
CA ARG A 61 1.19 -12.15 20.42
C ARG A 61 1.08 -12.50 18.94
N LEU A 62 2.01 -12.03 18.15
CA LEU A 62 2.15 -12.45 16.76
C LEU A 62 3.13 -13.63 16.68
N GLY A 63 2.63 -14.77 16.17
CA GLY A 63 3.47 -15.85 15.66
C GLY A 63 4.22 -16.68 16.67
N GLY A 64 3.58 -17.29 17.66
CA GLY A 64 4.14 -18.45 18.40
C GLY A 64 5.42 -18.24 19.23
N GLY A 65 5.98 -17.05 19.23
CA GLY A 65 7.12 -16.67 20.08
C GLY A 65 6.64 -16.01 21.37
N THR A 66 7.32 -16.29 22.46
CA THR A 66 7.19 -15.50 23.69
C THR A 66 7.88 -14.16 23.48
N MET A 67 7.14 -13.16 23.02
CA MET A 67 7.61 -11.78 23.15
C MET A 67 7.64 -11.43 24.63
N PRO A 68 8.68 -10.76 25.12
CA PRO A 68 8.68 -10.28 26.49
C PRO A 68 7.44 -9.41 26.72
N LYS A 69 6.76 -9.63 27.82
CA LYS A 69 5.64 -8.79 28.23
C LYS A 69 6.20 -7.41 28.54
N VAL A 70 5.80 -6.42 27.76
CA VAL A 70 6.13 -5.03 28.07
C VAL A 70 4.99 -4.53 28.97
N ASP A 71 5.23 -4.48 30.26
CA ASP A 71 4.24 -4.07 31.26
C ASP A 71 4.32 -2.58 31.58
N ASP A 72 5.42 -1.92 31.22
CA ASP A 72 5.68 -0.51 31.53
C ASP A 72 6.18 0.24 30.30
N TYR A 73 5.51 1.32 29.98
CA TYR A 73 5.84 2.24 28.88
C TYR A 73 6.33 3.59 29.38
N SER A 74 6.68 3.70 30.69
CA SER A 74 7.15 4.95 31.29
C SER A 74 8.42 5.50 30.66
N ASP A 75 9.27 4.58 30.14
CA ASP A 75 10.53 4.94 29.46
C ASP A 75 10.34 5.34 27.98
N PHE A 76 9.10 5.29 27.46
CA PHE A 76 8.83 5.69 26.09
C PHE A 76 8.80 7.22 25.97
N HIS A 77 9.69 7.73 25.17
CA HIS A 77 9.74 9.14 24.85
C HIS A 77 9.30 9.39 23.40
N LEU A 78 8.39 10.34 23.23
CA LEU A 78 8.02 10.82 21.91
C LEU A 78 9.17 11.69 21.38
N VAL A 79 9.73 11.27 20.25
CA VAL A 79 10.81 11.99 19.56
C VAL A 79 10.36 12.34 18.15
N ALA A 80 10.98 13.36 17.56
CA ALA A 80 10.80 13.64 16.15
C ALA A 80 11.38 12.49 15.31
N GLN A 81 10.81 12.25 14.13
CA GLN A 81 11.33 11.24 13.21
C GLN A 81 12.77 11.59 12.80
N TYR A 82 13.67 10.62 12.96
CA TYR A 82 15.03 10.68 12.44
C TYR A 82 15.07 10.25 10.97
N GLY A 83 15.98 10.87 10.21
CA GLY A 83 16.21 10.53 8.82
C GLY A 83 15.07 10.97 7.89
N GLN A 84 15.09 10.41 6.69
CA GLN A 84 14.16 10.79 5.65
C GLN A 84 12.82 10.08 5.81
N THR A 85 11.74 10.84 5.64
CA THR A 85 10.38 10.28 5.62
C THR A 85 10.12 9.57 4.31
N VAL A 86 9.17 8.62 4.32
CA VAL A 86 8.67 7.98 3.10
C VAL A 86 7.97 9.02 2.23
N LYS A 87 8.33 9.05 0.95
CA LYS A 87 7.80 9.99 -0.06
C LYS A 87 7.49 9.27 -1.37
N ALA A 88 6.63 9.88 -2.16
CA ALA A 88 6.47 9.53 -3.56
C ALA A 88 7.71 10.01 -4.34
N ILE A 89 8.49 9.06 -4.86
CA ILE A 89 9.73 9.37 -5.60
C ILE A 89 9.55 9.31 -7.11
N GLN A 90 8.58 8.54 -7.59
CA GLN A 90 8.32 8.35 -9.01
C GLN A 90 6.88 7.88 -9.23
N LYS A 91 6.34 8.11 -10.44
CA LYS A 91 5.11 7.47 -10.91
C LYS A 91 5.42 6.62 -12.15
N LEU A 92 4.94 5.39 -12.14
CA LEU A 92 4.98 4.48 -13.29
C LEU A 92 3.58 4.38 -13.88
N THR A 93 3.48 4.34 -15.20
CA THR A 93 2.23 4.05 -15.92
C THR A 93 2.23 2.60 -16.33
N ALA A 94 1.10 1.92 -16.24
CA ALA A 94 0.95 0.54 -16.70
C ALA A 94 1.40 0.41 -18.17
N GLN A 95 2.14 -0.65 -18.47
CA GLN A 95 2.72 -0.90 -19.81
C GLN A 95 1.82 -1.78 -20.65
N SER A 96 1.04 -2.65 -20.03
CA SER A 96 0.10 -3.54 -20.70
C SER A 96 -1.04 -3.95 -19.78
N VAL A 97 -2.11 -4.46 -20.36
CA VAL A 97 -3.25 -5.05 -19.66
C VAL A 97 -3.70 -6.29 -20.40
N GLU A 98 -4.13 -7.29 -19.65
CA GLU A 98 -4.69 -8.55 -20.17
C GLU A 98 -5.96 -8.89 -19.39
N GLU A 99 -7.04 -9.23 -20.08
CA GLU A 99 -8.22 -9.86 -19.46
C GLU A 99 -7.95 -11.37 -19.35
N VAL A 100 -7.42 -11.79 -18.20
CA VAL A 100 -6.97 -13.19 -17.98
C VAL A 100 -8.13 -14.14 -17.73
N ARG A 101 -9.25 -13.62 -17.28
CA ARG A 101 -10.56 -14.28 -17.14
C ARG A 101 -11.64 -13.22 -17.31
N PRO A 102 -12.89 -13.59 -17.64
CA PRO A 102 -13.96 -12.62 -17.78
C PRO A 102 -14.08 -11.69 -16.54
N GLY A 103 -13.90 -10.40 -16.75
CA GLY A 103 -13.94 -9.37 -15.70
C GLY A 103 -12.71 -9.30 -14.77
N ILE A 104 -11.63 -10.02 -15.07
CA ILE A 104 -10.36 -9.99 -14.32
C ILE A 104 -9.27 -9.41 -15.22
N PHE A 105 -8.86 -8.18 -14.93
CA PHE A 105 -7.87 -7.44 -15.70
C PHE A 105 -6.54 -7.35 -14.94
N VAL A 106 -5.47 -7.87 -15.53
CA VAL A 106 -4.12 -7.83 -14.95
C VAL A 106 -3.27 -6.82 -15.70
N TYR A 107 -2.85 -5.79 -14.99
CA TYR A 107 -1.97 -4.73 -15.49
C TYR A 107 -0.53 -5.01 -15.12
N ASP A 108 0.40 -4.93 -16.08
CA ASP A 108 1.84 -4.98 -15.85
C ASP A 108 2.41 -3.57 -15.77
N MET A 109 3.01 -3.22 -14.65
CA MET A 109 3.66 -1.92 -14.44
C MET A 109 5.04 -1.83 -15.12
N GLY A 110 5.53 -2.95 -15.68
CA GLY A 110 6.85 -3.04 -16.33
C GLY A 110 8.02 -3.09 -15.36
N GLN A 111 7.81 -2.75 -14.10
CA GLN A 111 8.82 -2.70 -13.04
C GLN A 111 8.25 -3.20 -11.73
N ASN A 112 8.99 -4.09 -11.03
CA ASN A 112 8.66 -4.43 -9.65
C ASN A 112 8.98 -3.23 -8.75
N MET A 113 8.01 -2.78 -7.98
CA MET A 113 8.08 -1.55 -7.19
C MET A 113 7.41 -1.72 -5.83
N VAL A 114 7.63 -0.76 -4.95
CA VAL A 114 6.87 -0.62 -3.70
C VAL A 114 6.13 0.71 -3.69
N GLY A 115 4.87 0.68 -3.31
CA GLY A 115 4.04 1.87 -3.27
C GLY A 115 2.55 1.59 -3.26
N VAL A 116 1.80 2.52 -3.80
CA VAL A 116 0.34 2.46 -3.91
C VAL A 116 -0.12 2.72 -5.34
N PRO A 117 -1.27 2.19 -5.75
CA PRO A 117 -1.86 2.56 -7.03
C PRO A 117 -2.43 3.97 -7.01
N GLU A 118 -2.48 4.59 -8.17
CA GLU A 118 -3.30 5.77 -8.47
C GLU A 118 -4.11 5.44 -9.73
N ILE A 119 -5.40 5.14 -9.53
CA ILE A 119 -6.29 4.65 -10.60
C ILE A 119 -7.40 5.66 -10.82
N THR A 120 -7.51 6.15 -12.04
CA THR A 120 -8.58 7.07 -12.44
C THR A 120 -9.77 6.29 -12.98
N LEU A 121 -10.92 6.47 -12.36
CA LEU A 121 -12.20 5.94 -12.83
C LEU A 121 -13.01 7.06 -13.48
N LYS A 122 -13.60 6.78 -14.64
CA LYS A 122 -14.40 7.74 -15.40
C LYS A 122 -15.80 7.19 -15.64
N GLY A 123 -16.83 7.96 -15.24
CA GLY A 123 -18.22 7.60 -15.45
C GLY A 123 -18.66 6.34 -14.73
N ILE A 124 -18.02 6.00 -13.59
CA ILE A 124 -18.34 4.81 -12.81
C ILE A 124 -19.70 4.96 -12.11
N LYS A 125 -20.42 3.86 -11.89
CA LYS A 125 -21.67 3.84 -11.14
C LYS A 125 -21.39 3.93 -9.63
N ALA A 126 -22.29 4.58 -8.88
CA ALA A 126 -22.21 4.60 -7.42
C ALA A 126 -22.51 3.20 -6.83
N GLY A 127 -21.80 2.86 -5.74
CA GLY A 127 -21.96 1.59 -5.03
C GLY A 127 -21.29 0.41 -5.72
N GLN A 128 -20.50 0.62 -6.76
CA GLN A 128 -19.72 -0.44 -7.42
C GLN A 128 -18.49 -0.76 -6.57
N GLU A 129 -18.27 -2.04 -6.33
CA GLU A 129 -17.11 -2.51 -5.59
C GLU A 129 -15.96 -2.83 -6.56
N ILE A 130 -14.85 -2.12 -6.43
CA ILE A 130 -13.62 -2.34 -7.16
C ILE A 130 -12.64 -3.01 -6.22
N ASN A 131 -12.11 -4.17 -6.64
CA ASN A 131 -11.08 -4.86 -5.88
C ASN A 131 -9.75 -4.81 -6.65
N LEU A 132 -8.69 -4.50 -5.92
CA LEU A 132 -7.32 -4.46 -6.41
C LEU A 132 -6.51 -5.51 -5.65
N ARG A 133 -5.78 -6.36 -6.37
CA ARG A 133 -4.82 -7.30 -5.77
C ARG A 133 -3.45 -7.10 -6.40
N TYR A 134 -2.40 -7.39 -5.64
CA TYR A 134 -1.04 -7.04 -6.00
C TYR A 134 -0.12 -8.25 -5.93
N ALA A 135 0.74 -8.41 -6.95
CA ALA A 135 1.76 -9.45 -6.95
C ALA A 135 3.02 -9.02 -7.70
N GLU A 136 4.14 -9.62 -7.35
CA GLU A 136 5.42 -9.41 -8.03
C GLU A 136 5.55 -10.22 -9.31
N VAL A 137 4.86 -11.37 -9.37
CA VAL A 137 4.94 -12.33 -10.48
C VAL A 137 3.56 -12.88 -10.85
N LYS A 138 3.44 -13.36 -12.08
CA LYS A 138 2.33 -14.21 -12.53
C LYS A 138 2.69 -15.68 -12.30
N TYR A 139 1.69 -16.56 -12.31
CA TYR A 139 1.95 -17.99 -12.29
C TYR A 139 2.83 -18.39 -13.48
N PRO A 140 3.92 -19.13 -13.25
CA PRO A 140 4.76 -19.63 -14.32
C PRO A 140 4.03 -20.75 -15.10
N ASP A 141 4.37 -20.87 -16.38
CA ASP A 141 3.88 -21.96 -17.23
C ASP A 141 4.53 -23.30 -16.84
N LEU A 142 3.95 -23.92 -15.83
CA LEU A 142 4.37 -25.21 -15.28
C LEU A 142 3.13 -26.11 -15.10
N PRO A 143 3.25 -27.43 -15.34
CA PRO A 143 2.11 -28.34 -15.24
C PRO A 143 1.33 -28.28 -13.92
N ARG A 144 2.04 -28.01 -12.80
CA ARG A 144 1.40 -27.88 -11.47
C ARG A 144 0.51 -26.66 -11.33
N TYR A 145 0.63 -25.68 -12.23
CA TYR A 145 -0.15 -24.44 -12.23
C TYR A 145 -1.11 -24.35 -13.44
N ALA A 146 -1.30 -25.46 -14.16
CA ALA A 146 -2.23 -25.50 -15.28
C ALA A 146 -3.60 -24.95 -14.88
N GLY A 147 -4.15 -24.06 -15.71
CA GLY A 147 -5.40 -23.35 -15.43
C GLY A 147 -5.24 -22.01 -14.69
N ASN A 148 -4.01 -21.60 -14.32
CA ASN A 148 -3.72 -20.31 -13.70
C ASN A 148 -2.98 -19.36 -14.64
N GLU A 149 -2.94 -19.65 -15.93
CA GLU A 149 -2.20 -18.86 -16.93
C GLU A 149 -2.64 -17.40 -16.90
N GLY A 150 -1.67 -16.50 -16.87
CA GLY A 150 -1.86 -15.04 -16.82
C GLY A 150 -2.27 -14.48 -15.44
N MET A 151 -2.76 -15.30 -14.53
CA MET A 151 -3.16 -14.88 -13.19
C MET A 151 -1.96 -14.45 -12.36
N ILE A 152 -2.18 -13.50 -11.45
CA ILE A 152 -1.18 -13.10 -10.47
C ILE A 152 -0.96 -14.20 -9.43
N MET A 153 0.31 -14.43 -9.04
CA MET A 153 0.67 -15.44 -8.06
C MET A 153 0.71 -14.83 -6.65
N LEU A 154 -0.15 -15.32 -5.76
CA LEU A 154 -0.27 -14.84 -4.38
C LEU A 154 0.27 -15.83 -3.34
N GLU A 155 0.79 -16.99 -3.74
CA GLU A 155 1.27 -18.02 -2.82
C GLU A 155 2.52 -17.58 -2.05
N ASN A 156 3.32 -16.67 -2.61
CA ASN A 156 4.57 -16.19 -2.02
C ASN A 156 4.38 -15.05 -1.00
N ILE A 157 3.19 -14.49 -0.86
CA ILE A 157 2.94 -13.37 0.06
C ILE A 157 2.51 -13.81 1.47
N ARG A 158 2.52 -15.12 1.74
CA ARG A 158 2.18 -15.74 3.04
C ARG A 158 0.76 -15.33 3.51
N ALA A 159 0.65 -14.70 4.68
CA ALA A 159 -0.62 -14.27 5.27
C ALA A 159 -1.03 -12.84 4.91
N ALA A 160 -0.27 -12.13 4.09
CA ALA A 160 -0.71 -10.85 3.54
C ALA A 160 -1.84 -11.08 2.54
N MET A 161 -2.90 -10.29 2.59
CA MET A 161 -3.92 -10.30 1.54
C MET A 161 -3.49 -9.47 0.34
N ALA A 162 -2.72 -8.42 0.58
CA ALA A 162 -2.28 -7.45 -0.44
C ALA A 162 -3.44 -7.07 -1.36
N GLN A 163 -4.53 -6.58 -0.77
CA GLN A 163 -5.79 -6.31 -1.45
C GLN A 163 -6.38 -4.99 -0.98
N ASP A 164 -6.70 -4.10 -1.92
CA ASP A 164 -7.51 -2.92 -1.63
C ASP A 164 -8.91 -3.10 -2.19
N LYS A 165 -9.88 -2.55 -1.47
CA LYS A 165 -11.27 -2.53 -1.87
C LYS A 165 -11.77 -1.09 -1.86
N TYR A 166 -12.40 -0.67 -2.94
CA TYR A 166 -12.96 0.66 -3.10
C TYR A 166 -14.44 0.58 -3.49
N ILE A 167 -15.30 1.20 -2.70
CA ILE A 167 -16.72 1.34 -3.02
C ILE A 167 -16.94 2.74 -3.59
N THR A 168 -17.39 2.82 -4.83
CA THR A 168 -17.50 4.05 -5.61
C THR A 168 -18.69 4.91 -5.17
N LYS A 169 -18.56 6.24 -5.28
CA LYS A 169 -19.68 7.19 -5.10
C LYS A 169 -20.34 7.61 -6.40
N GLY A 170 -19.72 7.27 -7.56
CA GLY A 170 -20.21 7.55 -8.90
C GLY A 170 -19.56 8.76 -9.57
N GLY A 171 -19.54 8.74 -10.91
CA GLY A 171 -18.94 9.79 -11.72
C GLY A 171 -17.45 9.57 -11.97
N ASN A 172 -16.64 10.61 -11.82
CA ASN A 172 -15.18 10.51 -11.98
C ASN A 172 -14.52 10.47 -10.61
N GLU A 173 -13.73 9.43 -10.37
CA GLU A 173 -13.09 9.18 -9.07
C GLU A 173 -11.65 8.75 -9.25
N MET A 174 -10.88 8.83 -8.17
CA MET A 174 -9.51 8.34 -8.13
C MET A 174 -9.33 7.43 -6.91
N ILE A 175 -8.87 6.21 -7.14
CA ILE A 175 -8.44 5.28 -6.10
C ILE A 175 -6.98 5.59 -5.78
N ALA A 176 -6.69 5.92 -4.53
CA ALA A 176 -5.34 6.17 -4.03
C ALA A 176 -5.29 5.83 -2.52
N PRO A 177 -5.00 4.58 -2.16
CA PRO A 177 -4.91 4.13 -0.77
C PRO A 177 -3.89 4.95 0.02
N ARG A 178 -4.16 5.20 1.31
CA ARG A 178 -3.34 6.06 2.17
C ARG A 178 -2.77 5.35 3.39
N PHE A 179 -3.43 4.28 3.84
CA PHE A 179 -3.08 3.58 5.07
C PHE A 179 -2.55 2.18 4.83
N THR A 180 -1.96 1.99 3.65
CA THR A 180 -1.29 0.76 3.23
C THR A 180 -0.19 1.06 2.22
N TYR A 181 0.58 0.06 1.86
CA TYR A 181 1.46 0.02 0.69
C TYR A 181 1.70 -1.43 0.28
N HIS A 182 2.08 -1.65 -0.98
CA HIS A 182 2.26 -2.97 -1.55
C HIS A 182 3.58 -3.07 -2.31
N GLY A 183 4.18 -4.27 -2.33
CA GLY A 183 5.27 -4.62 -3.24
C GLY A 183 4.70 -5.38 -4.43
N TYR A 184 4.85 -4.85 -5.65
CA TYR A 184 4.21 -5.43 -6.82
C TYR A 184 4.82 -4.99 -8.14
N ARG A 185 4.65 -5.82 -9.15
CA ARG A 185 4.77 -5.48 -10.55
C ARG A 185 3.41 -5.52 -11.24
N PHE A 186 2.52 -6.39 -10.75
CA PHE A 186 1.21 -6.62 -11.36
C PHE A 186 0.10 -6.15 -10.45
N ILE A 187 -0.90 -5.48 -11.04
CA ILE A 187 -2.15 -5.11 -10.38
C ILE A 187 -3.28 -5.86 -11.07
N GLU A 188 -4.00 -6.68 -10.32
CA GLU A 188 -5.25 -7.28 -10.77
C GLU A 188 -6.41 -6.38 -10.35
N ILE A 189 -7.26 -6.01 -11.30
CA ILE A 189 -8.45 -5.18 -11.08
C ILE A 189 -9.69 -5.98 -11.43
N THR A 190 -10.64 -6.05 -10.50
CA THR A 190 -11.96 -6.61 -10.72
C THR A 190 -13.05 -5.65 -10.29
N GLY A 191 -14.30 -5.91 -10.68
CA GLY A 191 -15.44 -5.01 -10.40
C GLY A 191 -15.61 -3.92 -11.46
N ILE A 192 -14.93 -4.00 -12.59
CA ILE A 192 -15.08 -3.13 -13.77
C ILE A 192 -15.56 -3.94 -14.97
N ASP A 193 -16.36 -3.31 -15.84
CA ASP A 193 -16.96 -3.99 -17.02
C ASP A 193 -15.95 -4.15 -18.18
N LYS A 194 -14.90 -3.35 -18.21
CA LYS A 194 -13.87 -3.34 -19.25
C LYS A 194 -12.56 -2.81 -18.71
N ALA A 195 -11.45 -3.17 -19.36
CA ALA A 195 -10.14 -2.64 -19.03
C ALA A 195 -10.12 -1.10 -19.04
N LEU A 196 -9.49 -0.51 -18.03
CA LEU A 196 -9.20 0.92 -18.01
C LEU A 196 -8.04 1.23 -18.98
N PRO A 197 -7.99 2.43 -19.58
CA PRO A 197 -6.83 2.88 -20.34
C PRO A 197 -5.55 2.80 -19.50
N LEU A 198 -4.43 2.47 -20.14
CA LEU A 198 -3.15 2.32 -19.42
C LEU A 198 -2.74 3.59 -18.68
N GLU A 199 -2.98 4.76 -19.26
CA GLU A 199 -2.71 6.07 -18.66
C GLU A 199 -3.52 6.36 -17.40
N ASP A 200 -4.64 5.67 -17.19
CA ASP A 200 -5.49 5.79 -16.01
C ASP A 200 -5.06 4.84 -14.87
N VAL A 201 -4.08 3.95 -15.11
CA VAL A 201 -3.54 3.01 -14.10
C VAL A 201 -2.07 3.31 -13.86
N LYS A 202 -1.79 3.89 -12.70
CA LYS A 202 -0.44 4.29 -12.30
C LYS A 202 -0.04 3.63 -10.98
N GLY A 203 1.26 3.41 -10.82
CA GLY A 203 1.90 3.05 -9.57
C GLY A 203 2.71 4.23 -9.03
N VAL A 204 2.42 4.66 -7.82
CA VAL A 204 3.18 5.70 -7.11
C VAL A 204 4.25 5.02 -6.29
N VAL A 205 5.49 5.11 -6.72
CA VAL A 205 6.64 4.51 -6.05
C VAL A 205 6.93 5.29 -4.76
N LEU A 206 6.95 4.59 -3.66
CA LEU A 206 7.23 5.14 -2.33
C LEU A 206 8.59 4.65 -1.82
N SER A 207 9.38 5.54 -1.24
CA SER A 207 10.66 5.22 -0.59
C SER A 207 11.08 6.32 0.37
N SER A 208 11.97 5.98 1.30
CA SER A 208 12.69 6.96 2.14
C SER A 208 13.96 7.50 1.48
N ILE A 209 14.27 7.07 0.25
CA ILE A 209 15.45 7.54 -0.49
C ILE A 209 15.05 8.72 -1.37
N ASP A 210 15.60 9.90 -1.11
CA ASP A 210 15.38 11.11 -1.90
C ASP A 210 16.20 11.12 -3.20
N GLY A 211 17.32 10.40 -3.25
CA GLY A 211 18.18 10.33 -4.41
C GLY A 211 19.41 9.46 -4.15
N LEU A 212 20.04 9.02 -5.21
CA LEU A 212 21.26 8.22 -5.14
C LEU A 212 22.47 9.12 -4.94
N ALA A 213 23.34 8.76 -4.01
CA ALA A 213 24.62 9.45 -3.77
C ALA A 213 25.65 9.18 -4.89
N SER A 214 25.46 8.15 -5.69
CA SER A 214 26.37 7.75 -6.77
C SER A 214 25.62 7.28 -8.01
N LYS A 215 26.29 7.40 -9.16
CA LYS A 215 25.87 6.83 -10.43
C LYS A 215 26.93 5.82 -10.87
N TYR A 216 26.50 4.68 -11.34
CA TYR A 216 27.38 3.61 -11.79
C TYR A 216 27.01 3.22 -13.22
N GLU A 217 28.01 3.21 -14.11
CA GLU A 217 27.84 2.84 -15.51
C GLU A 217 29.14 2.20 -16.04
N THR A 218 29.01 1.09 -16.77
CA THR A 218 30.11 0.36 -17.36
C THR A 218 29.83 0.05 -18.82
N SER A 219 30.85 -0.45 -19.56
CA SER A 219 30.67 -0.98 -20.90
C SER A 219 29.92 -2.32 -20.99
N ASN A 220 29.62 -2.94 -19.86
CA ASN A 220 28.90 -4.22 -19.77
C ASN A 220 27.45 -3.99 -19.38
N GLU A 221 26.52 -4.19 -20.31
CA GLU A 221 25.09 -3.98 -20.10
C GLU A 221 24.51 -4.86 -18.98
N LYS A 222 25.00 -6.10 -18.79
CA LYS A 222 24.54 -6.98 -17.71
C LYS A 222 24.93 -6.45 -16.33
N VAL A 223 26.09 -5.84 -16.20
CA VAL A 223 26.54 -5.19 -14.96
C VAL A 223 25.71 -3.94 -14.69
N ASN A 224 25.40 -3.16 -15.72
CA ASN A 224 24.52 -2.00 -15.59
C ASN A 224 23.09 -2.42 -15.19
N GLN A 225 22.59 -3.53 -15.76
CA GLN A 225 21.30 -4.10 -15.37
C GLN A 225 21.31 -4.57 -13.90
N LEU A 226 22.39 -5.20 -13.46
CA LEU A 226 22.55 -5.60 -12.04
C LEU A 226 22.48 -4.36 -11.12
N TRP A 227 23.21 -3.30 -11.46
CA TRP A 227 23.13 -2.03 -10.72
C TRP A 227 21.71 -1.48 -10.66
N HIS A 228 21.02 -1.46 -11.79
CA HIS A 228 19.63 -1.02 -11.87
C HIS A 228 18.71 -1.85 -10.95
N ASN A 229 18.85 -3.17 -10.95
CA ASN A 229 18.08 -4.07 -10.08
C ASN A 229 18.36 -3.80 -8.61
N ILE A 230 19.62 -3.58 -8.22
CA ILE A 230 20.02 -3.23 -6.84
C ILE A 230 19.38 -1.92 -6.42
N VAL A 231 19.39 -0.90 -7.29
CA VAL A 231 18.76 0.40 -7.00
C VAL A 231 17.26 0.26 -6.75
N TRP A 232 16.55 -0.51 -7.59
CA TRP A 232 15.12 -0.73 -7.39
C TRP A 232 14.82 -1.54 -6.13
N SER A 233 15.64 -2.56 -5.82
CA SER A 233 15.53 -3.29 -4.56
C SER A 233 15.76 -2.38 -3.36
N THR A 234 16.71 -1.46 -3.45
CA THR A 234 17.01 -0.49 -2.40
C THR A 234 15.86 0.49 -2.20
N TYR A 235 15.29 1.03 -3.28
CA TYR A 235 14.09 1.87 -3.19
C TYR A 235 12.93 1.14 -2.54
N ALA A 236 12.72 -0.13 -2.90
CA ALA A 236 11.62 -0.96 -2.40
C ALA A 236 11.76 -1.33 -0.93
N ASN A 237 13.00 -1.45 -0.42
CA ASN A 237 13.28 -1.95 0.92
C ASN A 237 13.77 -0.90 1.91
N LEU A 238 13.63 0.40 1.58
CA LEU A 238 13.89 1.50 2.52
C LEU A 238 12.63 2.31 2.78
N PHE A 239 11.93 1.90 3.84
CA PHE A 239 10.66 2.48 4.31
C PHE A 239 10.82 2.94 5.75
N SER A 240 11.46 4.08 5.98
CA SER A 240 11.96 4.63 7.25
C SER A 240 13.10 3.83 7.86
N ILE A 241 13.05 2.52 7.75
CA ILE A 241 14.06 1.54 8.14
C ILE A 241 14.30 0.57 6.97
N PRO A 242 15.42 -0.16 6.93
CA PRO A 242 15.57 -1.27 6.00
C PRO A 242 14.50 -2.33 6.27
N THR A 243 13.72 -2.70 5.25
CA THR A 243 12.72 -3.76 5.33
C THR A 243 13.18 -4.95 4.52
N ASP A 244 12.86 -6.17 4.97
CA ASP A 244 13.30 -7.40 4.30
C ASP A 244 12.46 -7.73 3.06
N CYS A 245 11.15 -7.59 3.15
CA CYS A 245 10.22 -8.01 2.09
C CYS A 245 8.93 -7.20 2.12
N PRO A 246 8.79 -6.22 1.23
CA PRO A 246 7.66 -5.28 1.24
C PRO A 246 6.35 -5.88 0.72
N GLN A 247 6.38 -7.05 0.04
CA GLN A 247 5.20 -7.66 -0.59
C GLN A 247 4.41 -8.58 0.34
N ARG A 248 5.03 -9.10 1.42
CA ARG A 248 4.41 -10.07 2.33
C ARG A 248 4.23 -9.52 3.74
N ASN A 249 3.68 -10.33 4.64
CA ASN A 249 3.36 -9.94 6.02
C ASN A 249 4.56 -10.02 7.01
N GLU A 250 5.75 -9.63 6.60
CA GLU A 250 6.93 -9.55 7.49
C GLU A 250 7.35 -8.10 7.69
N ARG A 251 8.05 -7.49 6.75
CA ARG A 251 8.43 -6.06 6.75
C ARG A 251 9.19 -5.62 7.98
N LEU A 252 10.03 -6.51 8.52
CA LEU A 252 10.88 -6.24 9.66
C LEU A 252 12.20 -5.60 9.24
N GLY A 253 12.83 -4.90 10.19
CA GLY A 253 14.12 -4.23 9.98
C GLY A 253 15.30 -5.18 10.04
N TRP A 254 15.55 -5.93 8.97
CA TRP A 254 16.69 -6.83 8.83
C TRP A 254 17.92 -6.08 8.30
N ALA A 255 18.69 -5.48 9.20
CA ALA A 255 19.83 -4.66 8.81
C ALA A 255 20.98 -5.47 8.15
N GLY A 256 21.05 -6.79 8.39
CA GLY A 256 22.04 -7.67 7.76
C GLY A 256 21.86 -7.82 6.25
N ASP A 257 20.66 -7.62 5.73
CA ASP A 257 20.38 -7.76 4.30
C ASP A 257 20.89 -6.58 3.47
N ILE A 258 21.20 -5.45 4.12
CA ILE A 258 21.65 -4.22 3.45
C ILE A 258 23.15 -3.94 3.64
N SER A 259 23.83 -4.72 4.47
CA SER A 259 25.26 -4.53 4.82
C SER A 259 26.22 -5.12 3.77
#